data_7d7cffe6b5d43dff76eac0451453ac85
#
_entry.id   7d7cffe6b5d43dff76eac0451453ac85
#
_cell.length_a   1.000
_cell.length_b   1.000
_cell.length_c   1.000
_cell.angle_alpha   90.00
_cell.angle_beta   90.00
_cell.angle_gamma   90.00
#
_symmetry.space_group_name_H-M   'P 1'
#
loop_
_entity.id
_entity.type
_entity.pdbx_description
1 polymer ?
#
loop_
_entity_poly.entity_id
_entity_poly.type
_entity_poly.pdbx_seq_one_letter_code
_entity_poly.pdbx_strand_id
1 'polypeptide(L)'
;MARAGEEIYNPVQNDWIMFRKTAQDTSGQLLRAELVVSPRGGNPLHVHPNQEEHFKVLSGTLGVQVGEEHRSLGDGEEAVVPPGTPHRWWNDADQEKEARVLVELRPALNTEIGFETIYGLARDGKTNKNGVPNLLQLAVMLNSLHKGELYLAKPPIPVQKALFTLLSPIGKLLGYKDHYPKYSEAETPSAEGAGPPSTTSVMARGVALVVPLLMAALFLFGRAHRLSKD
;
A
#
# COMPACT_ATOMS: atom_id res chain seq x y z
N MET A 1 -0.87 16.74 -4.97
CA MET A 1 -0.66 16.61 -3.52
C MET A 1 -2.00 16.73 -2.86
N ALA A 2 -2.36 15.78 -2.04
CA ALA A 2 -3.66 15.68 -1.39
C ALA A 2 -4.02 16.96 -0.62
N ARG A 3 -5.32 17.19 -0.48
CA ARG A 3 -5.89 18.31 0.27
C ARG A 3 -6.86 17.79 1.32
N ALA A 4 -7.01 18.50 2.42
CA ALA A 4 -8.03 18.15 3.39
C ALA A 4 -9.43 18.15 2.74
N GLY A 5 -10.19 17.08 2.96
CA GLY A 5 -11.50 16.83 2.33
C GLY A 5 -11.44 16.06 1.00
N GLU A 6 -10.25 15.84 0.43
CA GLU A 6 -10.10 15.00 -0.76
C GLU A 6 -10.25 13.53 -0.41
N GLU A 7 -10.91 12.78 -1.31
CA GLU A 7 -11.18 11.36 -1.16
C GLU A 7 -10.60 10.57 -2.33
N ILE A 8 -9.98 9.43 -2.03
CA ILE A 8 -9.43 8.50 -3.01
C ILE A 8 -9.94 7.09 -2.74
N TYR A 9 -10.14 6.30 -3.81
CA TYR A 9 -10.64 4.92 -3.76
C TYR A 9 -9.65 3.92 -4.31
N ASN A 10 -9.52 2.78 -3.62
CA ASN A 10 -8.72 1.64 -4.07
C ASN A 10 -9.62 0.42 -4.35
N PRO A 11 -9.87 0.07 -5.62
CA PRO A 11 -10.76 -1.04 -5.96
C PRO A 11 -10.20 -2.42 -5.61
N VAL A 12 -8.90 -2.53 -5.37
CA VAL A 12 -8.24 -3.81 -5.02
C VAL A 12 -8.27 -4.05 -3.53
N GLN A 13 -8.01 -3.02 -2.74
CA GLN A 13 -8.09 -3.06 -1.28
C GLN A 13 -9.52 -2.89 -0.78
N ASN A 14 -10.41 -2.44 -1.65
CA ASN A 14 -11.83 -2.18 -1.39
C ASN A 14 -12.04 -1.20 -0.24
N ASP A 15 -11.37 -0.06 -0.34
CA ASP A 15 -11.36 0.98 0.68
C ASP A 15 -11.34 2.38 0.08
N TRP A 16 -11.73 3.36 0.90
CA TRP A 16 -11.61 4.80 0.63
C TRP A 16 -10.77 5.45 1.71
N ILE A 17 -9.99 6.43 1.32
CA ILE A 17 -9.28 7.34 2.21
C ILE A 17 -9.79 8.75 1.97
N MET A 18 -10.26 9.41 3.03
CA MET A 18 -10.55 10.85 3.03
C MET A 18 -9.51 11.57 3.87
N PHE A 19 -8.71 12.44 3.27
CA PHE A 19 -7.70 13.20 3.98
C PHE A 19 -8.34 14.24 4.90
N ARG A 20 -7.99 14.24 6.19
CA ARG A 20 -8.49 15.17 7.20
C ARG A 20 -7.48 16.24 7.57
N LYS A 21 -6.19 15.87 7.62
CA LYS A 21 -5.03 16.78 7.75
C LYS A 21 -3.88 16.21 6.94
N THR A 22 -3.28 17.05 6.11
CA THR A 22 -2.15 16.67 5.27
C THR A 22 -0.81 17.02 5.95
N ALA A 23 0.29 16.57 5.37
CA ALA A 23 1.63 16.98 5.78
C ALA A 23 1.79 18.51 5.72
N GLN A 24 1.19 19.17 4.73
CA GLN A 24 1.22 20.62 4.60
C GLN A 24 0.48 21.30 5.76
N ASP A 25 -0.71 20.82 6.15
CA ASP A 25 -1.51 21.39 7.24
C ASP A 25 -0.82 21.29 8.61
N THR A 26 0.09 20.34 8.77
CA THR A 26 0.72 20.01 10.04
C THR A 26 2.23 20.25 10.07
N SER A 27 2.78 20.89 9.05
CA SER A 27 4.23 21.08 8.88
C SER A 27 5.01 19.76 8.96
N GLY A 28 4.47 18.69 8.38
CA GLY A 28 5.05 17.36 8.32
C GLY A 28 4.92 16.51 9.59
N GLN A 29 4.26 17.01 10.62
CA GLN A 29 4.18 16.31 11.91
C GLN A 29 3.17 15.15 11.91
N LEU A 30 2.08 15.29 11.14
CA LEU A 30 0.95 14.37 11.17
C LEU A 30 0.25 14.33 9.82
N LEU A 31 0.02 13.13 9.31
CA LEU A 31 -1.04 12.86 8.35
C LEU A 31 -2.23 12.27 9.13
N ARG A 32 -3.42 12.81 8.95
CA ARG A 32 -4.66 12.26 9.49
C ARG A 32 -5.65 12.01 8.35
N ALA A 33 -6.17 10.80 8.29
CA ALA A 33 -7.17 10.42 7.30
C ALA A 33 -8.28 9.60 7.94
N GLU A 34 -9.46 9.63 7.35
CA GLU A 34 -10.53 8.69 7.62
C GLU A 34 -10.48 7.60 6.56
N LEU A 35 -10.31 6.36 7.02
CA LEU A 35 -10.31 5.16 6.20
C LEU A 35 -11.67 4.49 6.32
N VAL A 36 -12.30 4.19 5.20
CA VAL A 36 -13.55 3.41 5.13
C VAL A 36 -13.23 2.10 4.42
N VAL A 37 -13.34 1.00 5.14
CA VAL A 37 -13.01 -0.34 4.65
C VAL A 37 -14.30 -1.13 4.42
N SER A 38 -14.60 -1.42 3.17
CA SER A 38 -15.74 -2.28 2.83
C SER A 38 -15.50 -3.73 3.25
N PRO A 39 -16.56 -4.55 3.38
CA PRO A 39 -16.43 -5.98 3.61
C PRO A 39 -15.44 -6.63 2.63
N ARG A 40 -14.55 -7.49 3.15
CA ARG A 40 -13.42 -8.11 2.42
C ARG A 40 -12.31 -7.15 1.99
N GLY A 41 -12.38 -5.89 2.37
CA GLY A 41 -11.31 -4.93 2.16
C GLY A 41 -10.12 -5.22 3.09
N GLY A 42 -8.93 -4.82 2.67
CA GLY A 42 -7.72 -4.96 3.48
C GLY A 42 -6.45 -4.69 2.69
N ASN A 43 -5.37 -4.46 3.41
CA ASN A 43 -4.07 -4.16 2.84
C ASN A 43 -3.04 -5.28 3.06
N PRO A 44 -1.96 -5.35 2.27
CA PRO A 44 -0.89 -6.32 2.47
C PRO A 44 -0.11 -6.03 3.76
N LEU A 45 0.47 -7.09 4.37
CA LEU A 45 1.36 -6.96 5.51
C LEU A 45 2.60 -6.14 5.14
N HIS A 46 2.84 -5.03 5.83
CA HIS A 46 3.86 -4.04 5.54
C HIS A 46 4.50 -3.47 6.79
N VAL A 47 5.49 -2.60 6.62
CA VAL A 47 6.26 -1.98 7.72
C VAL A 47 6.52 -0.52 7.39
N HIS A 48 6.27 0.36 8.34
CA HIS A 48 6.73 1.75 8.34
C HIS A 48 7.94 1.88 9.26
N PRO A 49 9.19 1.92 8.77
CA PRO A 49 10.38 1.93 9.63
C PRO A 49 10.49 3.16 10.54
N ASN A 50 9.96 4.29 10.11
CA ASN A 50 10.16 5.59 10.72
C ASN A 50 8.86 6.32 11.08
N GLN A 51 7.72 5.63 11.02
CA GLN A 51 6.41 6.22 11.34
C GLN A 51 5.69 5.34 12.36
N GLU A 52 5.07 5.99 13.33
CA GLU A 52 4.02 5.41 14.15
C GLU A 52 2.70 5.52 13.37
N GLU A 53 1.91 4.46 13.38
CA GLU A 53 0.56 4.48 12.82
C GLU A 53 -0.45 4.17 13.93
N HIS A 54 -1.49 5.00 14.01
CA HIS A 54 -2.54 4.88 15.01
C HIS A 54 -3.88 4.69 14.32
N PHE A 55 -4.62 3.66 14.70
CA PHE A 55 -5.99 3.35 14.28
C PHE A 55 -6.95 3.58 15.41
N LYS A 56 -8.04 4.32 15.14
CA LYS A 56 -9.19 4.46 16.03
C LYS A 56 -10.46 4.14 15.25
N VAL A 57 -11.17 3.10 15.65
CA VAL A 57 -12.43 2.72 15.02
C VAL A 57 -13.51 3.72 15.41
N LEU A 58 -14.11 4.33 14.40
CA LEU A 58 -15.23 5.28 14.56
C LEU A 58 -16.58 4.56 14.53
N SER A 59 -16.69 3.53 13.68
CA SER A 59 -17.85 2.63 13.64
C SER A 59 -17.52 1.36 12.89
N GLY A 60 -18.18 0.27 13.22
CA GLY A 60 -17.99 -1.05 12.64
C GLY A 60 -16.89 -1.85 13.33
N THR A 61 -16.27 -2.77 12.62
CA THR A 61 -15.25 -3.65 13.17
C THR A 61 -14.05 -3.73 12.23
N LEU A 62 -12.85 -3.50 12.77
CA LEU A 62 -11.59 -3.59 12.03
C LEU A 62 -10.74 -4.71 12.61
N GLY A 63 -10.39 -5.69 11.77
CA GLY A 63 -9.31 -6.63 12.07
C GLY A 63 -7.96 -5.92 11.92
N VAL A 64 -7.06 -6.10 12.87
CA VAL A 64 -5.69 -5.58 12.81
C VAL A 64 -4.71 -6.66 13.20
N GLN A 65 -3.57 -6.68 12.54
CA GLN A 65 -2.40 -7.42 12.94
C GLN A 65 -1.29 -6.44 13.25
N VAL A 66 -0.71 -6.51 14.46
CA VAL A 66 0.45 -5.72 14.90
C VAL A 66 1.52 -6.69 15.37
N GLY A 67 2.60 -6.82 14.61
CA GLY A 67 3.58 -7.90 14.82
C GLY A 67 2.95 -9.27 14.64
N GLU A 68 2.96 -10.07 15.70
CA GLU A 68 2.33 -11.39 15.73
C GLU A 68 0.92 -11.36 16.35
N GLU A 69 0.53 -10.25 16.98
CA GLU A 69 -0.77 -10.11 17.62
C GLU A 69 -1.87 -9.80 16.58
N HIS A 70 -2.98 -10.54 16.68
CA HIS A 70 -4.18 -10.33 15.89
C HIS A 70 -5.30 -9.90 16.82
N ARG A 71 -5.96 -8.78 16.48
CA ARG A 71 -7.07 -8.20 17.25
C ARG A 71 -8.21 -7.82 16.32
N SER A 72 -9.40 -7.84 16.88
CA SER A 72 -10.59 -7.23 16.27
C SER A 72 -10.96 -6.01 17.11
N LEU A 73 -11.02 -4.84 16.49
CA LEU A 73 -11.33 -3.58 17.13
C LEU A 73 -12.75 -3.18 16.79
N GLY A 74 -13.56 -2.92 17.80
CA GLY A 74 -14.91 -2.36 17.68
C GLY A 74 -14.96 -0.85 17.87
N ASP A 75 -16.18 -0.31 17.88
CA ASP A 75 -16.43 1.14 18.02
C ASP A 75 -15.69 1.76 19.22
N GLY A 76 -14.89 2.79 18.96
CA GLY A 76 -14.11 3.51 19.96
C GLY A 76 -12.78 2.86 20.35
N GLU A 77 -12.53 1.60 19.96
CA GLU A 77 -11.28 0.92 20.25
C GLU A 77 -10.14 1.39 19.36
N GLU A 78 -8.91 1.23 19.86
CA GLU A 78 -7.71 1.79 19.23
C GLU A 78 -6.59 0.75 19.18
N ALA A 79 -5.72 0.91 18.17
CA ALA A 79 -4.43 0.21 18.09
C ALA A 79 -3.33 1.18 17.67
N VAL A 80 -2.17 1.06 18.30
CA VAL A 80 -0.96 1.81 17.93
C VAL A 80 0.06 0.83 17.39
N VAL A 81 0.62 1.16 16.24
CA VAL A 81 1.70 0.43 15.59
C VAL A 81 2.98 1.21 15.74
N PRO A 82 3.93 0.76 16.57
CA PRO A 82 5.23 1.41 16.69
C PRO A 82 6.04 1.34 15.38
N PRO A 83 6.95 2.31 15.14
CA PRO A 83 7.85 2.25 14.00
C PRO A 83 8.58 0.90 13.89
N GLY A 84 8.71 0.39 12.67
CA GLY A 84 9.40 -0.87 12.40
C GLY A 84 8.58 -2.14 12.66
N THR A 85 7.34 -2.02 13.11
CA THR A 85 6.47 -3.17 13.42
C THR A 85 5.70 -3.60 12.16
N PRO A 86 5.80 -4.88 11.72
CA PRO A 86 4.97 -5.40 10.65
C PRO A 86 3.49 -5.37 11.03
N HIS A 87 2.64 -4.86 10.15
CA HIS A 87 1.22 -4.73 10.44
C HIS A 87 0.37 -4.73 9.17
N ARG A 88 -0.92 -4.98 9.35
CA ARG A 88 -1.98 -4.87 8.34
C ARG A 88 -3.32 -4.70 9.02
N TRP A 89 -4.31 -4.27 8.25
CA TRP A 89 -5.71 -4.20 8.64
C TRP A 89 -6.60 -4.86 7.59
N TRP A 90 -7.81 -5.25 8.02
CA TRP A 90 -8.84 -5.83 7.14
C TRP A 90 -10.23 -5.67 7.73
N ASN A 91 -11.24 -5.78 6.88
CA ASN A 91 -12.62 -5.96 7.28
C ASN A 91 -13.05 -7.37 6.85
N ASP A 92 -13.45 -8.20 7.80
CA ASP A 92 -13.79 -9.59 7.56
C ASP A 92 -14.98 -9.76 6.60
N ALA A 93 -14.98 -10.87 5.86
CA ALA A 93 -16.02 -11.18 4.88
C ALA A 93 -17.41 -11.33 5.50
N ASP A 94 -17.45 -11.69 6.79
CA ASP A 94 -18.69 -11.93 7.56
C ASP A 94 -19.30 -10.60 8.08
N GLN A 95 -18.58 -9.51 8.00
CA GLN A 95 -19.08 -8.18 8.33
C GLN A 95 -19.96 -7.67 7.18
N GLU A 96 -21.22 -7.38 7.47
CA GLU A 96 -22.14 -6.78 6.49
C GLU A 96 -21.93 -5.27 6.32
N LYS A 97 -21.16 -4.66 7.21
CA LYS A 97 -20.96 -3.22 7.32
C LYS A 97 -19.52 -2.81 7.05
N GLU A 98 -19.37 -1.61 6.55
CA GLU A 98 -18.08 -0.94 6.45
C GLU A 98 -17.51 -0.65 7.85
N ALA A 99 -16.17 -0.75 7.96
CA ALA A 99 -15.44 -0.21 9.10
C ALA A 99 -14.98 1.22 8.78
N ARG A 100 -15.29 2.17 9.65
CA ARG A 100 -14.81 3.55 9.56
C ARG A 100 -13.75 3.78 10.62
N VAL A 101 -12.59 4.24 10.22
CA VAL A 101 -11.39 4.28 11.05
C VAL A 101 -10.69 5.61 10.88
N LEU A 102 -10.37 6.29 11.97
CA LEU A 102 -9.43 7.39 11.95
C LEU A 102 -8.01 6.82 11.96
N VAL A 103 -7.23 7.18 10.96
CA VAL A 103 -5.82 6.76 10.83
C VAL A 103 -4.92 7.99 10.97
N GLU A 104 -3.89 7.87 11.79
CA GLU A 104 -2.87 8.89 11.97
C GLU A 104 -1.49 8.30 11.73
N LEU A 105 -0.65 8.97 10.93
CA LEU A 105 0.75 8.62 10.74
C LEU A 105 1.64 9.76 11.23
N ARG A 106 2.62 9.44 12.06
CA ARG A 106 3.55 10.38 12.70
C ARG A 106 5.00 9.92 12.53
N PRO A 107 5.86 10.75 11.90
CA PRO A 107 5.59 11.96 11.11
C PRO A 107 4.82 11.63 9.82
N ALA A 108 4.25 12.64 9.16
CA ALA A 108 3.48 12.46 7.91
C ALA A 108 4.33 11.93 6.76
N LEU A 109 5.58 12.36 6.64
CA LEU A 109 6.49 12.09 5.52
C LEU A 109 5.84 12.40 4.15
N ASN A 110 6.03 11.54 3.15
CA ASN A 110 5.36 11.64 1.83
C ASN A 110 4.19 10.63 1.69
N THR A 111 3.61 10.18 2.80
CA THR A 111 2.63 9.08 2.82
C THR A 111 1.41 9.39 1.99
N GLU A 112 0.92 10.63 1.98
CA GLU A 112 -0.21 11.04 1.15
C GLU A 112 0.05 10.87 -0.35
N ILE A 113 1.26 11.21 -0.82
CA ILE A 113 1.67 10.99 -2.22
C ILE A 113 1.77 9.49 -2.52
N GLY A 114 2.20 8.71 -1.53
CA GLY A 114 2.21 7.24 -1.59
C GLY A 114 0.82 6.66 -1.78
N PHE A 115 -0.16 7.12 -0.99
CA PHE A 115 -1.55 6.71 -1.12
C PHE A 115 -2.12 7.10 -2.49
N GLU A 116 -1.99 8.37 -2.92
CA GLU A 116 -2.44 8.82 -4.24
C GLU A 116 -1.86 7.93 -5.36
N THR A 117 -0.57 7.60 -5.27
CA THR A 117 0.12 6.79 -6.30
C THR A 117 -0.36 5.34 -6.28
N ILE A 118 -0.43 4.68 -5.13
CA ILE A 118 -0.85 3.27 -5.02
C ILE A 118 -2.33 3.12 -5.41
N TYR A 119 -3.19 4.01 -4.94
CA TYR A 119 -4.61 4.01 -5.27
C TYR A 119 -4.86 4.28 -6.75
N GLY A 120 -4.12 5.25 -7.33
CA GLY A 120 -4.17 5.52 -8.75
C GLY A 120 -3.69 4.34 -9.61
N LEU A 121 -2.62 3.67 -9.22
CA LEU A 121 -2.14 2.46 -9.89
C LEU A 121 -3.15 1.31 -9.77
N ALA A 122 -3.84 1.17 -8.64
CA ALA A 122 -4.89 0.18 -8.46
C ALA A 122 -6.09 0.45 -9.37
N ARG A 123 -6.55 1.71 -9.45
CA ARG A 123 -7.62 2.12 -10.39
C ARG A 123 -7.24 1.86 -11.86
N ASP A 124 -5.98 2.08 -12.21
CA ASP A 124 -5.46 1.81 -13.57
C ASP A 124 -5.22 0.30 -13.83
N GLY A 125 -5.52 -0.61 -12.89
CA GLY A 125 -5.26 -2.05 -13.02
C GLY A 125 -3.77 -2.42 -13.06
N LYS A 126 -2.90 -1.58 -12.49
CA LYS A 126 -1.43 -1.74 -12.50
C LYS A 126 -0.88 -2.36 -11.21
N THR A 127 -1.73 -2.89 -10.38
CA THR A 127 -1.38 -3.67 -9.18
C THR A 127 -1.79 -5.13 -9.36
N ASN A 128 -1.22 -6.02 -8.58
CA ASN A 128 -1.68 -7.40 -8.48
C ASN A 128 -2.94 -7.47 -7.58
N LYS A 129 -3.50 -8.68 -7.42
CA LYS A 129 -4.68 -8.94 -6.58
C LYS A 129 -4.54 -8.55 -5.10
N ASN A 130 -3.33 -8.28 -4.63
CA ASN A 130 -3.04 -7.84 -3.26
C ASN A 130 -2.77 -6.33 -3.18
N GLY A 131 -3.01 -5.56 -4.26
CA GLY A 131 -2.77 -4.12 -4.30
C GLY A 131 -1.29 -3.72 -4.46
N VAL A 132 -0.39 -4.69 -4.73
CA VAL A 132 1.04 -4.41 -4.86
C VAL A 132 1.38 -4.16 -6.34
N PRO A 133 2.02 -3.03 -6.68
CA PRO A 133 2.53 -2.77 -8.03
C PRO A 133 3.57 -3.80 -8.48
N ASN A 134 3.89 -3.84 -9.78
CA ASN A 134 4.99 -4.70 -10.24
C ASN A 134 6.33 -4.28 -9.62
N LEU A 135 7.29 -5.19 -9.61
CA LEU A 135 8.55 -5.04 -8.90
C LEU A 135 9.37 -3.80 -9.34
N LEU A 136 9.36 -3.44 -10.63
CA LEU A 136 10.09 -2.27 -11.11
C LEU A 136 9.43 -0.96 -10.66
N GLN A 137 8.09 -0.91 -10.71
CA GLN A 137 7.32 0.23 -10.19
C GLN A 137 7.57 0.39 -8.68
N LEU A 138 7.49 -0.69 -7.92
CA LEU A 138 7.73 -0.69 -6.48
C LEU A 138 9.17 -0.24 -6.16
N ALA A 139 10.17 -0.74 -6.91
CA ALA A 139 11.56 -0.35 -6.75
C ALA A 139 11.78 1.15 -6.99
N VAL A 140 11.14 1.73 -8.01
CA VAL A 140 11.24 3.16 -8.27
C VAL A 140 10.61 3.97 -7.14
N MET A 141 9.43 3.62 -6.68
CA MET A 141 8.74 4.30 -5.58
C MET A 141 9.56 4.23 -4.28
N LEU A 142 9.93 3.03 -3.85
CA LEU A 142 10.54 2.79 -2.54
C LEU A 142 12.06 3.08 -2.50
N ASN A 143 12.69 3.35 -3.64
CA ASN A 143 14.09 3.81 -3.70
C ASN A 143 14.23 5.30 -4.06
N SER A 144 13.15 6.05 -4.14
CA SER A 144 13.13 7.48 -4.45
C SER A 144 12.35 8.25 -3.39
N LEU A 145 11.20 8.81 -3.74
CA LEU A 145 10.40 9.69 -2.88
C LEU A 145 9.99 9.03 -1.54
N HIS A 146 9.69 7.73 -1.56
CA HIS A 146 9.24 6.98 -0.39
C HIS A 146 10.36 6.12 0.25
N LYS A 147 11.62 6.49 0.02
CA LYS A 147 12.75 5.75 0.56
C LYS A 147 12.75 5.75 2.08
N GLY A 148 12.59 4.55 2.66
CA GLY A 148 12.55 4.37 4.11
C GLY A 148 11.19 4.61 4.75
N GLU A 149 10.14 4.88 3.99
CA GLU A 149 8.79 5.12 4.51
C GLU A 149 7.96 3.84 4.60
N LEU A 150 8.09 2.96 3.60
CA LEU A 150 7.29 1.74 3.48
C LEU A 150 8.13 0.59 2.95
N TYR A 151 7.92 -0.61 3.48
CA TYR A 151 8.42 -1.88 2.95
C TYR A 151 7.37 -2.96 3.11
N LEU A 152 7.40 -3.96 2.24
CA LEU A 152 6.65 -5.19 2.48
C LEU A 152 7.26 -5.93 3.69
N ALA A 153 6.48 -6.74 4.40
CA ALA A 153 7.00 -7.51 5.53
C ALA A 153 8.02 -8.58 5.10
N LYS A 154 7.98 -9.01 3.85
CA LYS A 154 8.94 -9.96 3.26
C LYS A 154 9.28 -9.58 1.83
N PRO A 155 10.52 -9.81 1.36
CA PRO A 155 11.71 -10.30 2.10
C PRO A 155 12.22 -9.28 3.12
N PRO A 156 13.26 -9.59 3.93
CA PRO A 156 13.81 -8.63 4.92
C PRO A 156 14.19 -7.28 4.31
N ILE A 157 14.00 -6.20 5.06
CA ILE A 157 14.23 -4.82 4.58
C ILE A 157 15.59 -4.61 3.91
N PRO A 158 16.73 -5.11 4.45
CA PRO A 158 18.03 -4.97 3.77
C PRO A 158 18.06 -5.57 2.36
N VAL A 159 17.39 -6.71 2.17
CA VAL A 159 17.26 -7.36 0.85
C VAL A 159 16.41 -6.50 -0.09
N GLN A 160 15.29 -5.97 0.38
CA GLN A 160 14.46 -5.05 -0.39
C GLN A 160 15.24 -3.79 -0.80
N LYS A 161 15.98 -3.18 0.14
CA LYS A 161 16.82 -2.00 -0.14
C LYS A 161 17.85 -2.27 -1.23
N ALA A 162 18.58 -3.38 -1.15
CA ALA A 162 19.58 -3.76 -2.16
C ALA A 162 18.91 -3.98 -3.52
N LEU A 163 17.81 -4.75 -3.56
CA LEU A 163 17.08 -5.05 -4.78
C LEU A 163 16.50 -3.77 -5.42
N PHE A 164 15.88 -2.90 -4.65
CA PHE A 164 15.28 -1.66 -5.16
C PHE A 164 16.36 -0.68 -5.66
N THR A 165 17.51 -0.64 -5.01
CA THR A 165 18.65 0.17 -5.48
C THR A 165 19.14 -0.29 -6.86
N LEU A 166 19.19 -1.59 -7.10
CA LEU A 166 19.59 -2.15 -8.39
C LEU A 166 18.52 -1.97 -9.48
N LEU A 167 17.24 -2.15 -9.12
CA LEU A 167 16.15 -2.15 -10.09
C LEU A 167 15.60 -0.75 -10.41
N SER A 168 15.72 0.20 -9.49
CA SER A 168 15.17 1.56 -9.68
C SER A 168 15.70 2.27 -10.93
N PRO A 169 16.99 2.25 -11.27
CA PRO A 169 17.49 2.85 -12.53
C PRO A 169 16.84 2.21 -13.76
N ILE A 170 16.71 0.88 -13.77
CA ILE A 170 16.06 0.15 -14.87
C ILE A 170 14.59 0.54 -14.98
N GLY A 171 13.89 0.60 -13.86
CA GLY A 171 12.51 1.03 -13.82
C GLY A 171 12.33 2.44 -14.38
N LYS A 172 13.18 3.40 -13.98
CA LYS A 172 13.16 4.77 -14.50
C LYS A 172 13.38 4.84 -16.01
N LEU A 173 14.32 4.06 -16.54
CA LEU A 173 14.55 3.97 -17.99
C LEU A 173 13.34 3.41 -18.75
N LEU A 174 12.57 2.52 -18.13
CA LEU A 174 11.32 1.98 -18.69
C LEU A 174 10.10 2.88 -18.47
N GLY A 175 10.30 4.09 -17.92
CA GLY A 175 9.24 5.09 -17.74
C GLY A 175 8.44 4.99 -16.45
N TYR A 176 8.82 4.10 -15.50
CA TYR A 176 8.20 4.09 -14.18
C TYR A 176 8.61 5.32 -13.37
N LYS A 177 7.66 5.87 -12.62
CA LYS A 177 7.85 7.07 -11.79
C LYS A 177 7.62 6.75 -10.32
N ASP A 178 8.22 7.53 -9.43
CA ASP A 178 7.99 7.43 -7.99
C ASP A 178 6.62 7.97 -7.57
N HIS A 179 6.07 8.90 -8.35
CA HIS A 179 4.72 9.41 -8.23
C HIS A 179 4.16 9.81 -9.60
N TYR A 180 2.86 9.96 -9.69
CA TYR A 180 2.16 10.35 -10.92
C TYR A 180 1.24 11.54 -10.62
N PRO A 181 1.55 12.77 -11.10
CA PRO A 181 0.74 13.96 -10.84
C PRO A 181 -0.75 13.78 -11.18
N LYS A 182 -1.06 13.00 -12.22
CA LYS A 182 -2.44 12.69 -12.62
C LYS A 182 -3.29 12.02 -11.53
N TYR A 183 -2.66 11.40 -10.53
CA TYR A 183 -3.38 10.76 -9.40
C TYR A 183 -3.58 11.70 -8.22
N SER A 184 -2.85 12.85 -8.22
CA SER A 184 -2.98 13.91 -7.22
C SER A 184 -3.93 15.04 -7.64
N GLU A 185 -4.47 14.96 -8.86
CA GLU A 185 -5.53 15.84 -9.33
C GLU A 185 -6.86 15.15 -8.99
N ALA A 186 -7.65 15.75 -8.11
CA ALA A 186 -8.96 15.22 -7.75
C ALA A 186 -9.82 15.07 -9.01
N GLU A 187 -10.02 13.84 -9.48
CA GLU A 187 -11.15 13.56 -10.35
C GLU A 187 -12.39 13.71 -9.47
N THR A 188 -13.12 14.79 -9.66
CA THR A 188 -14.49 14.91 -9.17
C THR A 188 -15.23 13.68 -9.70
N PRO A 189 -15.80 12.79 -8.86
CA PRO A 189 -16.57 11.67 -9.35
C PRO A 189 -17.71 12.24 -10.16
N SER A 190 -17.69 12.06 -11.47
CA SER A 190 -18.89 12.25 -12.28
C SER A 190 -19.85 11.17 -11.83
N ALA A 191 -20.93 11.58 -11.19
CA ALA A 191 -22.02 10.72 -10.73
C ALA A 191 -22.82 10.19 -11.94
N GLU A 192 -22.16 9.44 -12.82
CA GLU A 192 -22.82 8.70 -13.91
C GLU A 192 -22.04 7.40 -14.20
N GLY A 193 -22.67 6.27 -13.85
CA GLY A 193 -22.38 4.99 -14.48
C GLY A 193 -21.48 4.00 -13.76
N ALA A 194 -21.84 3.57 -12.55
CA ALA A 194 -21.32 2.31 -12.02
C ALA A 194 -22.10 1.12 -12.59
N GLY A 195 -21.80 0.76 -13.84
CA GLY A 195 -22.17 -0.54 -14.41
C GLY A 195 -20.97 -1.50 -14.31
N PRO A 196 -21.19 -2.82 -14.18
CA PRO A 196 -20.11 -3.78 -14.06
C PRO A 196 -19.21 -3.78 -15.28
N PRO A 197 -17.87 -3.97 -15.15
CA PRO A 197 -16.95 -3.92 -16.26
C PRO A 197 -17.20 -5.06 -17.25
N SER A 198 -17.42 -4.71 -18.53
CA SER A 198 -17.47 -5.66 -19.62
C SER A 198 -16.06 -6.21 -19.88
N THR A 199 -15.95 -7.54 -19.91
CA THR A 199 -14.76 -8.26 -20.32
C THR A 199 -14.45 -8.02 -21.79
N THR A 200 -13.46 -7.20 -22.09
CA THR A 200 -12.85 -7.16 -23.42
C THR A 200 -11.33 -7.31 -23.28
N SER A 201 -10.87 -8.43 -23.83
CA SER A 201 -9.48 -8.84 -23.98
C SER A 201 -8.61 -7.77 -24.61
N VAL A 202 -7.53 -7.34 -23.95
CA VAL A 202 -6.41 -6.64 -24.57
C VAL A 202 -5.17 -7.54 -24.52
N MET A 203 -4.80 -8.03 -25.69
CA MET A 203 -3.56 -8.78 -25.89
C MET A 203 -2.33 -7.91 -25.55
N ALA A 204 -1.57 -8.34 -24.55
CA ALA A 204 -0.27 -7.80 -24.26
C ALA A 204 0.78 -8.45 -25.19
N ARG A 205 1.41 -7.64 -26.06
CA ARG A 205 2.61 -8.03 -26.80
C ARG A 205 3.85 -7.73 -25.96
N GLY A 206 4.54 -8.80 -25.58
CA GLY A 206 5.97 -9.00 -25.59
C GLY A 206 6.87 -8.09 -24.77
N VAL A 207 7.26 -8.52 -23.58
CA VAL A 207 8.65 -8.50 -23.08
C VAL A 207 8.83 -9.73 -22.18
N ALA A 208 9.06 -10.88 -22.79
CA ALA A 208 9.36 -12.12 -22.12
C ALA A 208 10.79 -12.50 -22.44
N LEU A 209 11.80 -12.01 -21.69
CA LEU A 209 13.14 -12.62 -21.82
C LEU A 209 14.18 -12.29 -20.70
N VAL A 210 13.84 -11.54 -19.65
CA VAL A 210 14.84 -11.21 -18.62
C VAL A 210 14.50 -11.73 -17.20
N VAL A 211 13.29 -12.22 -16.99
CA VAL A 211 12.81 -12.60 -15.65
C VAL A 211 13.23 -14.00 -15.16
N PRO A 212 13.53 -15.01 -16.00
CA PRO A 212 13.83 -16.35 -15.49
C PRO A 212 15.16 -16.50 -14.75
N LEU A 213 16.16 -15.67 -15.04
CA LEU A 213 17.49 -15.84 -14.42
C LEU A 213 17.57 -15.30 -12.98
N LEU A 214 16.78 -14.29 -12.61
CA LEU A 214 16.81 -13.74 -11.24
C LEU A 214 15.99 -14.57 -10.24
N MET A 215 14.96 -15.25 -10.70
CA MET A 215 14.16 -16.13 -9.82
C MET A 215 14.90 -17.41 -9.43
N ALA A 216 15.83 -17.89 -10.27
CA ALA A 216 16.67 -19.05 -9.95
C ALA A 216 17.65 -18.77 -8.79
N ALA A 217 18.15 -17.55 -8.65
CA ALA A 217 19.06 -17.19 -7.57
C ALA A 217 18.35 -17.14 -6.20
N LEU A 218 17.09 -16.75 -6.15
CA LEU A 218 16.29 -16.73 -4.92
C LEU A 218 15.88 -18.15 -4.46
N PHE A 219 15.72 -19.09 -5.40
CA PHE A 219 15.41 -20.50 -5.08
C PHE A 219 16.64 -21.27 -4.55
N LEU A 220 17.85 -20.92 -4.99
CA LEU A 220 19.09 -21.56 -4.54
C LEU A 220 19.48 -21.14 -3.12
N PHE A 221 19.22 -19.90 -2.71
CA PHE A 221 19.48 -19.43 -1.34
C PHE A 221 18.55 -20.06 -0.29
N GLY A 222 17.31 -20.39 -0.67
CA GLY A 222 16.33 -21.04 0.23
C GLY A 222 16.65 -22.51 0.51
N ARG A 223 17.44 -23.18 -0.38
CA ARG A 223 17.80 -24.59 -0.25
C ARG A 223 19.05 -24.84 0.57
N ALA A 224 19.99 -23.89 0.59
CA ALA A 224 21.23 -24.00 1.35
C ALA A 224 21.03 -23.95 2.87
N HIS A 225 19.92 -23.36 3.34
CA HIS A 225 19.64 -23.26 4.79
C HIS A 225 18.91 -24.49 5.37
N ARG A 226 18.53 -25.48 4.55
CA ARG A 226 17.88 -26.73 5.01
C ARG A 226 18.84 -27.92 5.15
N LEU A 227 20.09 -27.80 4.70
CA LEU A 227 21.06 -28.91 4.76
C LEU A 227 22.11 -28.76 5.89
N SER A 228 21.91 -27.83 6.81
CA SER A 228 22.81 -27.61 7.96
C SER A 228 22.17 -27.92 9.32
N LYS A 229 21.12 -28.75 9.35
CA LYS A 229 20.54 -29.25 10.62
C LYS A 229 20.13 -30.72 10.41
N ASP A 230 21.14 -31.58 10.31
CA ASP A 230 21.15 -33.01 10.67
C ASP A 230 22.55 -33.34 11.16
#